data_0ba4b61140ee46f88b61dad8939525eb
#
_entry.id   0ba4b61140ee46f88b61dad8939525eb
#
_cell.length_a   1.000
_cell.length_b   1.000
_cell.length_c   1.000
_cell.angle_alpha   90.00
_cell.angle_beta   90.00
_cell.angle_gamma   90.00
#
_symmetry.space_group_name_H-M   'P 1'
#
loop_
_entity.id
_entity.type
_entity.pdbx_description
1 polymer ?
#
loop_
_entity_poly.entity_id
_entity_poly.type
_entity_poly.pdbx_seq_one_letter_code
_entity_poly.pdbx_strand_id
1 'polypeptide(L)'
;MTDLSRRDLLAGAAGFLGGAALAGLPLAADGQGAAAPAAAGAAPAPPPPRPVAPLDATKMPGAPTAALGARSEYFAPTRIPNGTPVGSSRTPLQDLTGTITPSDLHFERHHAGIPTLDPERHTLTIHGLVDRPMSFTVDDIKRFPQITRTYFIECSGNGGAGYRDPKPDTTPQPLAGLFSTSEWTGVPLATLFREVGVKPDATWFLAEGGDACKLARSIPIAKAWDDAMIVWAQNGEPLRPAQGYPMRLLLPGFEGNSNVKWLRRLELGTKPWMTRWETSKYTDPLPDGTARIFTFEIDAKSVITSPCYPNTIPSHGWRSVNGLAWSGRGRITRVEVSVDGGTTWHDAELLNTPQPKSTVRFQYM
;
A
#
# COMPACT_ATOMS: atom_id res chain seq x y z
N MET A 1 1.18 23.44 42.26
CA MET A 1 1.27 22.45 41.18
C MET A 1 0.00 22.63 40.38
N THR A 2 0.07 23.43 39.32
CA THR A 2 -1.06 23.81 38.48
C THR A 2 -1.17 22.84 37.32
N ASP A 3 -2.32 22.26 37.21
CA ASP A 3 -2.72 21.26 36.21
C ASP A 3 -2.89 21.96 34.85
N LEU A 4 -2.03 21.64 33.88
CA LEU A 4 -2.10 22.15 32.52
C LEU A 4 -3.00 21.23 31.68
N SER A 5 -4.13 21.77 31.28
CA SER A 5 -5.13 21.08 30.45
C SER A 5 -4.62 20.89 29.01
N ARG A 6 -5.05 19.80 28.36
CA ARG A 6 -4.71 19.45 26.97
C ARG A 6 -5.15 20.46 25.89
N ARG A 7 -5.82 21.56 26.29
CA ARG A 7 -6.24 22.64 25.38
C ARG A 7 -5.16 23.70 25.15
N ASP A 8 -4.15 23.80 25.99
CA ASP A 8 -3.15 24.89 25.93
C ASP A 8 -1.97 24.57 24.99
N LEU A 9 -1.94 23.39 24.36
CA LEU A 9 -0.89 22.94 23.46
C LEU A 9 -1.18 23.15 21.95
N LEU A 10 -2.31 23.76 21.60
CA LEU A 10 -2.73 23.98 20.20
C LEU A 10 -2.78 25.46 19.76
N ALA A 11 -2.29 26.40 20.60
CA ALA A 11 -2.30 27.83 20.28
C ALA A 11 -0.90 28.40 20.07
N GLY A 12 -0.13 27.89 19.14
CA GLY A 12 1.23 28.36 18.89
C GLY A 12 1.78 28.07 17.51
N ALA A 13 1.07 28.46 16.44
CA ALA A 13 1.66 28.53 15.10
C ALA A 13 0.79 29.35 14.14
N ALA A 14 0.80 30.68 14.33
CA ALA A 14 0.34 31.59 13.30
C ALA A 14 1.18 32.88 13.41
N GLY A 15 1.91 33.20 12.37
CA GLY A 15 2.53 34.51 12.25
C GLY A 15 3.86 34.51 11.51
N PHE A 16 3.82 34.66 10.20
CA PHE A 16 4.78 35.46 9.45
C PHE A 16 4.17 35.81 8.08
N LEU A 17 3.56 37.01 8.00
CA LEU A 17 3.24 37.69 6.77
C LEU A 17 4.26 38.81 6.57
N GLY A 18 5.07 38.72 5.54
CA GLY A 18 5.97 39.74 5.06
C GLY A 18 5.33 40.59 3.97
N GLY A 19 5.47 41.87 4.10
CA GLY A 19 4.79 42.95 3.45
C GLY A 19 4.97 43.13 1.94
N ALA A 20 3.92 43.65 1.33
CA ALA A 20 3.92 44.21 -0.03
C ALA A 20 4.03 45.71 0.02
N ALA A 21 4.98 46.23 -0.74
CA ALA A 21 5.17 47.68 -0.92
C ALA A 21 4.21 48.23 -1.98
N LEU A 22 3.51 49.31 -1.62
CA LEU A 22 2.72 50.16 -2.51
C LEU A 22 3.65 51.17 -3.19
N ALA A 23 3.61 51.28 -4.50
CA ALA A 23 4.19 52.39 -5.26
C ALA A 23 3.08 53.05 -6.10
N GLY A 24 3.04 54.37 -5.98
CA GLY A 24 1.97 55.28 -6.29
C GLY A 24 1.70 55.57 -7.78
N LEU A 25 0.50 56.07 -7.98
CA LEU A 25 0.01 56.69 -9.20
C LEU A 25 0.41 58.17 -9.24
N PRO A 26 0.76 58.75 -10.38
CA PRO A 26 0.68 60.18 -10.58
C PRO A 26 -0.58 60.61 -11.35
N LEU A 27 -1.04 61.83 -10.96
CA LEU A 27 -2.19 62.52 -11.46
C LEU A 27 -2.03 62.99 -12.93
N ALA A 28 -3.19 63.12 -13.58
CA ALA A 28 -3.40 63.75 -14.89
C ALA A 28 -3.07 65.22 -14.92
N ALA A 29 -2.51 65.66 -16.03
CA ALA A 29 -2.45 67.05 -16.40
C ALA A 29 -2.97 67.25 -17.84
N ASP A 30 -3.96 68.10 -17.99
CA ASP A 30 -4.55 68.54 -19.27
C ASP A 30 -3.53 69.22 -20.17
N GLY A 31 -3.55 68.96 -21.48
CA GLY A 31 -2.75 69.61 -22.47
C GLY A 31 -3.35 69.50 -23.87
N GLN A 32 -3.73 70.59 -24.39
CA GLN A 32 -4.44 70.97 -25.62
C GLN A 32 -3.91 70.32 -26.90
N GLY A 33 -4.84 70.13 -27.83
CA GLY A 33 -4.68 69.48 -29.10
C GLY A 33 -3.73 70.08 -30.09
N ALA A 34 -3.11 69.25 -30.87
CA ALA A 34 -2.55 69.56 -32.18
C ALA A 34 -3.01 68.40 -33.14
N ALA A 35 -3.56 68.87 -34.29
CA ALA A 35 -4.02 67.95 -35.33
C ALA A 35 -2.86 67.12 -35.89
N ALA A 36 -2.98 65.82 -35.88
CA ALA A 36 -2.02 64.91 -36.50
C ALA A 36 -2.21 64.83 -38.03
N PRO A 37 -1.14 64.71 -38.81
CA PRO A 37 -1.23 64.47 -40.24
C PRO A 37 -1.77 63.09 -40.55
N ALA A 38 -2.52 62.98 -41.64
CA ALA A 38 -3.14 61.76 -42.10
C ALA A 38 -2.10 60.59 -42.20
N ALA A 39 -2.35 59.54 -41.51
CA ALA A 39 -1.50 58.32 -41.53
C ALA A 39 -1.56 57.70 -42.92
N ALA A 40 -0.40 57.50 -43.55
CA ALA A 40 -0.24 56.68 -44.73
C ALA A 40 -0.70 55.21 -44.36
N GLY A 41 -1.51 54.65 -45.24
CA GLY A 41 -2.10 53.31 -45.01
C GLY A 41 -1.05 52.29 -44.65
N ALA A 42 -1.20 51.69 -43.46
CA ALA A 42 -0.37 50.60 -43.02
C ALA A 42 -0.56 49.41 -43.97
N ALA A 43 0.54 48.82 -44.43
CA ALA A 43 0.51 47.59 -45.20
C ALA A 43 -0.30 46.51 -44.47
N PRO A 44 -1.10 45.71 -45.15
CA PRO A 44 -1.87 44.63 -44.51
C PRO A 44 -0.93 43.72 -43.75
N ALA A 45 -1.31 43.39 -42.48
CA ALA A 45 -0.55 42.49 -41.65
C ALA A 45 -0.36 41.14 -42.36
N PRO A 46 0.83 40.52 -42.24
CA PRO A 46 1.05 39.20 -42.85
C PRO A 46 0.01 38.23 -42.30
N PRO A 47 -0.47 37.29 -43.15
CA PRO A 47 -1.44 36.28 -42.74
C PRO A 47 -0.86 35.47 -41.58
N PRO A 48 -1.68 35.06 -40.59
CA PRO A 48 -1.21 34.26 -39.48
C PRO A 48 -0.54 32.97 -40.00
N PRO A 49 0.53 32.51 -39.35
CA PRO A 49 1.20 31.29 -39.76
C PRO A 49 0.19 30.13 -39.80
N ARG A 50 0.23 29.34 -40.86
CA ARG A 50 -0.65 28.20 -40.97
C ARG A 50 -0.38 27.25 -39.81
N PRO A 51 -1.42 26.69 -39.14
CA PRO A 51 -1.25 25.66 -38.13
C PRO A 51 -0.38 24.56 -38.72
N VAL A 52 0.77 24.31 -38.13
CA VAL A 52 1.58 23.14 -38.46
C VAL A 52 0.79 21.91 -37.98
N ALA A 53 0.44 21.03 -38.91
CA ALA A 53 -0.20 19.78 -38.50
C ALA A 53 0.68 19.05 -37.49
N PRO A 54 0.11 18.48 -36.41
CA PRO A 54 0.88 17.71 -35.45
C PRO A 54 1.67 16.62 -36.20
N LEU A 55 2.94 16.45 -35.83
CA LEU A 55 3.76 15.37 -36.38
C LEU A 55 3.06 14.04 -36.14
N ASP A 56 2.90 13.26 -37.19
CA ASP A 56 2.35 11.92 -37.11
C ASP A 56 3.41 10.99 -36.51
N ALA A 57 3.29 10.73 -35.22
CA ALA A 57 4.22 9.91 -34.46
C ALA A 57 4.40 8.48 -35.05
N THR A 58 3.43 7.99 -35.84
CA THR A 58 3.52 6.67 -36.47
C THR A 58 4.47 6.64 -37.65
N LYS A 59 4.88 7.82 -38.15
CA LYS A 59 5.82 7.99 -39.29
C LYS A 59 7.23 8.35 -38.87
N MET A 60 7.50 8.39 -37.58
CA MET A 60 8.81 8.72 -37.03
C MET A 60 9.39 7.52 -36.26
N PRO A 61 10.71 7.29 -36.32
CA PRO A 61 11.34 6.33 -35.41
C PRO A 61 11.06 6.66 -33.96
N GLY A 62 10.70 5.64 -33.16
CA GLY A 62 10.52 5.78 -31.72
C GLY A 62 11.85 5.86 -30.95
N ALA A 63 11.76 5.83 -29.62
CA ALA A 63 12.92 5.79 -28.76
C ALA A 63 13.72 4.48 -28.95
N PRO A 64 15.06 4.52 -28.76
CA PRO A 64 15.88 3.31 -28.78
C PRO A 64 15.54 2.38 -27.62
N THR A 65 15.98 1.11 -27.71
CA THR A 65 15.85 0.14 -26.63
C THR A 65 16.58 0.63 -25.38
N ALA A 66 15.99 0.38 -24.20
CA ALA A 66 16.55 0.77 -22.91
C ALA A 66 16.87 -0.47 -22.04
N ALA A 67 17.79 -0.30 -21.08
CA ALA A 67 18.13 -1.34 -20.12
C ALA A 67 16.98 -1.71 -19.18
N LEU A 68 16.08 -0.77 -18.89
CA LEU A 68 14.86 -0.97 -18.11
C LEU A 68 13.66 -0.46 -18.88
N GLY A 69 12.58 -1.25 -18.90
CA GLY A 69 11.30 -0.82 -19.48
C GLY A 69 10.67 0.31 -18.65
N ALA A 70 10.28 1.39 -19.31
CA ALA A 70 9.52 2.46 -18.69
C ALA A 70 8.00 2.24 -18.89
N ARG A 71 7.19 2.81 -17.98
CA ARG A 71 5.76 2.93 -18.20
C ARG A 71 5.48 3.98 -19.29
N SER A 72 4.30 3.86 -19.93
CA SER A 72 3.82 4.92 -20.82
C SER A 72 3.69 6.24 -20.04
N GLU A 73 4.09 7.35 -20.65
CA GLU A 73 3.87 8.70 -20.11
C GLU A 73 2.38 9.05 -19.94
N TYR A 74 1.50 8.37 -20.70
CA TYR A 74 0.05 8.55 -20.65
C TYR A 74 -0.62 7.71 -19.55
N PHE A 75 0.11 6.80 -18.90
CA PHE A 75 -0.42 5.97 -17.83
C PHE A 75 0.68 5.63 -16.81
N ALA A 76 0.84 6.50 -15.84
CA ALA A 76 1.84 6.37 -14.78
C ALA A 76 1.18 6.40 -13.38
N PRO A 77 0.51 5.31 -12.95
CA PRO A 77 -0.12 5.26 -11.65
C PRO A 77 0.93 5.41 -10.55
N THR A 78 0.58 6.09 -9.47
CA THR A 78 1.49 6.36 -8.34
C THR A 78 0.86 5.98 -7.03
N ARG A 79 1.70 5.62 -6.05
CA ARG A 79 1.27 5.47 -4.66
C ARG A 79 1.04 6.87 -4.06
N ILE A 80 0.17 6.96 -3.05
CA ILE A 80 -0.01 8.16 -2.24
C ILE A 80 0.79 8.00 -0.94
N PRO A 81 1.96 8.64 -0.80
CA PRO A 81 2.73 8.62 0.43
C PRO A 81 2.09 9.50 1.52
N ASN A 82 2.25 9.12 2.78
CA ASN A 82 1.78 9.85 3.95
C ASN A 82 2.70 9.60 5.14
N GLY A 83 3.22 10.68 5.73
CA GLY A 83 4.05 10.67 6.93
C GLY A 83 5.53 10.35 6.70
N THR A 84 6.38 10.84 7.62
CA THR A 84 7.83 10.61 7.62
C THR A 84 8.39 10.77 9.04
N PRO A 85 9.30 9.93 9.54
CA PRO A 85 9.71 8.59 9.06
C PRO A 85 8.66 7.51 9.33
N VAL A 86 7.67 7.78 10.18
CA VAL A 86 6.49 6.93 10.42
C VAL A 86 5.53 7.19 9.28
N GLY A 87 5.43 6.27 8.35
CA GLY A 87 4.71 6.54 7.11
C GLY A 87 4.05 5.33 6.49
N SER A 88 3.25 5.64 5.49
CA SER A 88 2.60 4.68 4.60
C SER A 88 2.53 5.21 3.20
N SER A 89 2.41 4.33 2.20
CA SER A 89 1.93 4.73 0.89
C SER A 89 0.94 3.70 0.34
N ARG A 90 -0.03 4.17 -0.43
CA ARG A 90 -1.22 3.40 -0.81
C ARG A 90 -1.19 2.98 -2.27
N THR A 91 -1.57 1.73 -2.52
CA THR A 91 -1.74 1.16 -3.87
C THR A 91 -2.88 1.86 -4.61
N PRO A 92 -2.69 2.29 -5.87
CA PRO A 92 -3.73 2.90 -6.70
C PRO A 92 -4.67 1.84 -7.28
N LEU A 93 -5.58 1.29 -6.47
CA LEU A 93 -6.43 0.15 -6.83
C LEU A 93 -7.32 0.40 -8.05
N GLN A 94 -7.76 1.64 -8.25
CA GLN A 94 -8.60 2.04 -9.39
C GLN A 94 -7.84 2.06 -10.72
N ASP A 95 -6.52 2.19 -10.67
CA ASP A 95 -5.66 2.32 -11.84
C ASP A 95 -5.01 0.98 -12.25
N LEU A 96 -5.28 -0.09 -11.49
CA LEU A 96 -4.68 -1.40 -11.73
C LEU A 96 -5.65 -2.34 -12.44
N THR A 97 -5.09 -3.20 -13.27
CA THR A 97 -5.77 -4.32 -13.93
C THR A 97 -5.29 -5.65 -13.35
N GLY A 98 -6.09 -6.72 -13.52
CA GLY A 98 -5.76 -8.02 -12.93
C GLY A 98 -5.79 -8.01 -11.40
N THR A 99 -5.07 -8.95 -10.77
CA THR A 99 -5.02 -9.11 -9.32
C THR A 99 -3.65 -8.86 -8.71
N ILE A 100 -2.58 -8.99 -9.50
CA ILE A 100 -1.20 -8.77 -9.02
C ILE A 100 -0.88 -7.27 -9.04
N THR A 101 -0.45 -6.78 -7.91
CA THR A 101 0.06 -5.40 -7.77
C THR A 101 1.53 -5.35 -8.20
N PRO A 102 1.92 -4.49 -9.16
CA PRO A 102 3.33 -4.27 -9.47
C PRO A 102 4.13 -3.92 -8.22
N SER A 103 5.37 -4.44 -8.11
CA SER A 103 6.16 -4.32 -6.87
C SER A 103 6.41 -2.87 -6.43
N ASP A 104 6.57 -1.96 -7.38
CA ASP A 104 6.75 -0.52 -7.13
C ASP A 104 5.47 0.20 -6.70
N LEU A 105 4.30 -0.40 -6.92
CA LEU A 105 3.00 0.12 -6.51
C LEU A 105 2.42 -0.61 -5.28
N HIS A 106 3.09 -1.65 -4.80
CA HIS A 106 2.68 -2.35 -3.58
C HIS A 106 2.67 -1.38 -2.40
N PHE A 107 1.61 -1.38 -1.61
CA PHE A 107 1.52 -0.50 -0.44
C PHE A 107 2.67 -0.73 0.54
N GLU A 108 2.96 0.26 1.33
CA GLU A 108 3.93 0.17 2.43
C GLU A 108 3.42 0.84 3.69
N ARG A 109 3.89 0.36 4.83
CA ARG A 109 3.64 0.92 6.15
C ARG A 109 4.89 0.73 7.01
N HIS A 110 5.42 1.83 7.56
CA HIS A 110 6.63 1.86 8.35
C HIS A 110 6.40 2.57 9.67
N HIS A 111 7.08 2.13 10.72
CA HIS A 111 7.06 2.75 12.04
C HIS A 111 8.34 3.52 12.38
N ALA A 112 9.41 3.29 11.63
CA ALA A 112 10.71 3.95 11.82
C ALA A 112 11.48 4.12 10.50
N GLY A 113 10.76 4.29 9.38
CA GLY A 113 11.38 4.37 8.06
C GLY A 113 11.76 3.02 7.47
N ILE A 114 12.51 3.06 6.37
CA ILE A 114 12.98 1.90 5.62
C ILE A 114 14.48 1.76 5.89
N PRO A 115 14.94 0.69 6.57
CA PRO A 115 16.36 0.49 6.80
C PRO A 115 17.08 0.07 5.50
N THR A 116 18.35 0.45 5.38
CA THR A 116 19.26 -0.09 4.38
C THR A 116 20.03 -1.25 5.02
N LEU A 117 19.74 -2.46 4.57
CA LEU A 117 20.36 -3.67 5.09
C LEU A 117 21.26 -4.32 4.04
N ASP A 118 22.45 -4.68 4.49
CA ASP A 118 23.41 -5.44 3.71
C ASP A 118 23.01 -6.94 3.77
N PRO A 119 22.68 -7.59 2.65
CA PRO A 119 22.25 -8.98 2.64
C PRO A 119 23.33 -9.96 3.07
N GLU A 120 24.64 -9.61 2.87
CA GLU A 120 25.74 -10.48 3.28
C GLU A 120 25.95 -10.51 4.80
N ARG A 121 25.48 -9.46 5.49
CA ARG A 121 25.57 -9.32 6.95
C ARG A 121 24.26 -9.60 7.67
N HIS A 122 23.17 -9.72 6.91
CA HIS A 122 21.84 -9.95 7.49
C HIS A 122 21.64 -11.44 7.77
N THR A 123 21.21 -11.76 9.00
CA THR A 123 20.91 -13.13 9.41
C THR A 123 19.54 -13.23 10.08
N LEU A 124 18.93 -14.38 9.97
CA LEU A 124 17.77 -14.81 10.74
C LEU A 124 18.20 -15.78 11.83
N THR A 125 18.09 -15.37 13.09
CA THR A 125 18.33 -16.25 14.23
C THR A 125 17.02 -16.88 14.69
N ILE A 126 16.99 -18.22 14.82
CA ILE A 126 15.87 -18.98 15.38
C ILE A 126 16.36 -19.63 16.69
N HIS A 127 15.70 -19.32 17.81
CA HIS A 127 16.07 -19.78 19.14
C HIS A 127 14.87 -19.93 20.09
N GLY A 128 15.13 -20.19 21.38
CA GLY A 128 14.10 -20.43 22.39
C GLY A 128 13.82 -21.93 22.53
N LEU A 129 12.56 -22.35 22.44
CA LEU A 129 12.18 -23.76 22.56
C LEU A 129 12.48 -24.54 21.27
N VAL A 130 13.77 -24.70 21.00
CA VAL A 130 14.33 -25.49 19.89
C VAL A 130 15.44 -26.41 20.41
N ASP A 131 15.74 -27.47 19.70
CA ASP A 131 16.87 -28.35 20.02
C ASP A 131 18.20 -27.72 19.63
N ARG A 132 18.23 -27.02 18.49
CA ARG A 132 19.44 -26.40 17.91
C ARG A 132 19.16 -24.95 17.56
N PRO A 133 19.50 -23.98 18.43
CA PRO A 133 19.47 -22.57 18.03
C PRO A 133 20.40 -22.35 16.84
N MET A 134 19.89 -21.73 15.77
CA MET A 134 20.62 -21.53 14.52
C MET A 134 20.44 -20.12 14.00
N SER A 135 21.47 -19.63 13.30
CA SER A 135 21.42 -18.40 12.50
C SER A 135 21.62 -18.77 11.03
N PHE A 136 20.74 -18.26 10.18
CA PHE A 136 20.74 -18.48 8.75
C PHE A 136 21.04 -17.17 8.01
N THR A 137 21.96 -17.20 7.09
CA THR A 137 22.10 -16.14 6.08
C THR A 137 20.97 -16.23 5.04
N VAL A 138 20.81 -15.25 4.20
CA VAL A 138 19.86 -15.29 3.08
C VAL A 138 20.18 -16.46 2.15
N ASP A 139 21.47 -16.70 1.90
CA ASP A 139 21.92 -17.76 1.02
C ASP A 139 21.71 -19.16 1.63
N ASP A 140 21.86 -19.30 2.95
CA ASP A 140 21.49 -20.55 3.62
C ASP A 140 20.02 -20.88 3.44
N ILE A 141 19.14 -19.87 3.60
CA ILE A 141 17.70 -20.05 3.41
C ILE A 141 17.36 -20.43 1.97
N LYS A 142 18.02 -19.84 0.98
CA LYS A 142 17.81 -20.16 -0.45
C LYS A 142 18.22 -21.58 -0.85
N ARG A 143 19.00 -22.30 -0.03
CA ARG A 143 19.36 -23.70 -0.27
C ARG A 143 18.24 -24.69 0.08
N PHE A 144 17.24 -24.27 0.86
CA PHE A 144 16.07 -25.11 1.16
C PHE A 144 15.08 -25.12 -0.02
N PRO A 145 14.24 -26.17 -0.13
CA PRO A 145 13.21 -26.22 -1.16
C PRO A 145 12.31 -24.99 -1.13
N GLN A 146 12.33 -24.23 -2.21
CA GLN A 146 11.53 -23.02 -2.35
C GLN A 146 10.13 -23.31 -2.90
N ILE A 147 9.18 -22.45 -2.56
CA ILE A 147 7.85 -22.41 -3.16
C ILE A 147 7.51 -21.00 -3.57
N THR A 148 6.60 -20.87 -4.56
CA THR A 148 6.05 -19.62 -5.01
C THR A 148 4.53 -19.66 -4.87
N ARG A 149 3.92 -18.62 -4.27
CA ARG A 149 2.48 -18.53 -4.02
C ARG A 149 2.00 -17.09 -4.16
N THR A 150 0.75 -16.96 -4.61
CA THR A 150 0.09 -15.64 -4.71
C THR A 150 -0.77 -15.40 -3.47
N TYR A 151 -0.42 -14.38 -2.69
CA TYR A 151 -1.14 -13.97 -1.50
C TYR A 151 -1.28 -12.45 -1.43
N PHE A 152 -2.36 -11.99 -0.80
CA PHE A 152 -2.48 -10.58 -0.44
C PHE A 152 -1.83 -10.29 0.92
N ILE A 153 -1.49 -9.03 1.12
CA ILE A 153 -1.22 -8.43 2.42
C ILE A 153 -2.13 -7.22 2.57
N GLU A 154 -2.75 -7.09 3.74
CA GLU A 154 -3.59 -5.95 4.10
C GLU A 154 -3.19 -5.40 5.47
N CYS A 155 -2.99 -4.09 5.58
CA CYS A 155 -2.75 -3.43 6.86
C CYS A 155 -4.03 -3.44 7.72
N SER A 156 -3.91 -3.71 9.02
CA SER A 156 -5.05 -3.64 9.97
C SER A 156 -5.79 -2.31 9.95
N GLY A 157 -5.11 -1.20 9.62
CA GLY A 157 -5.73 0.12 9.49
C GLY A 157 -6.37 0.40 8.11
N ASN A 158 -6.46 -0.58 7.21
CA ASN A 158 -7.08 -0.39 5.91
C ASN A 158 -8.60 -0.22 6.03
N GLY A 159 -9.18 0.68 5.22
CA GLY A 159 -10.62 0.94 5.22
C GLY A 159 -11.10 1.93 6.28
N GLY A 160 -10.26 2.37 7.21
CA GLY A 160 -10.66 3.29 8.29
C GLY A 160 -11.30 4.60 7.83
N ALA A 161 -10.94 5.08 6.63
CA ALA A 161 -11.56 6.29 6.06
C ALA A 161 -13.05 6.10 5.73
N GLY A 162 -13.49 4.87 5.45
CA GLY A 162 -14.89 4.55 5.14
C GLY A 162 -15.84 4.68 6.34
N TYR A 163 -15.30 4.76 7.56
CA TYR A 163 -16.08 4.93 8.78
C TYR A 163 -16.21 6.40 9.23
N ARG A 164 -15.63 7.34 8.47
CA ARG A 164 -15.78 8.77 8.75
C ARG A 164 -17.19 9.25 8.44
N ASP A 165 -17.62 10.30 9.14
CA ASP A 165 -18.88 10.99 8.88
C ASP A 165 -18.59 12.49 8.73
N PRO A 166 -18.95 13.15 7.60
CA PRO A 166 -19.53 12.55 6.40
C PRO A 166 -18.57 11.60 5.67
N LYS A 167 -19.12 10.69 4.87
CA LYS A 167 -18.31 9.80 4.03
C LYS A 167 -17.47 10.61 3.06
N PRO A 168 -16.17 10.29 2.87
CA PRO A 168 -15.33 11.06 1.98
C PRO A 168 -15.63 10.78 0.50
N ASP A 169 -15.73 11.83 -0.31
CA ASP A 169 -15.68 11.73 -1.76
C ASP A 169 -14.24 11.45 -2.19
N THR A 170 -13.92 10.18 -2.44
CA THR A 170 -12.55 9.76 -2.71
C THR A 170 -12.47 8.53 -3.61
N THR A 171 -11.31 8.34 -4.22
CA THR A 171 -11.01 7.13 -4.98
C THR A 171 -10.80 5.93 -4.05
N PRO A 172 -10.81 4.69 -4.56
CA PRO A 172 -10.44 3.50 -3.79
C PRO A 172 -9.07 3.56 -3.12
N GLN A 173 -8.11 4.29 -3.68
CA GLN A 173 -6.75 4.36 -3.17
C GLN A 173 -6.64 4.90 -1.73
N PRO A 174 -7.15 6.08 -1.36
CA PRO A 174 -7.14 6.54 0.02
C PRO A 174 -8.02 5.68 0.95
N LEU A 175 -9.08 5.09 0.40
CA LEU A 175 -10.04 4.29 1.16
C LEU A 175 -9.49 2.91 1.52
N ALA A 176 -9.02 2.15 0.53
CA ALA A 176 -8.68 0.73 0.65
C ALA A 176 -7.26 0.38 0.19
N GLY A 177 -6.43 1.36 -0.18
CA GLY A 177 -5.12 1.14 -0.80
C GLY A 177 -4.00 0.67 0.13
N LEU A 178 -4.24 0.42 1.42
CA LEU A 178 -3.30 -0.31 2.29
C LEU A 178 -3.46 -1.82 2.12
N PHE A 179 -3.63 -2.24 0.89
CA PHE A 179 -3.86 -3.60 0.43
C PHE A 179 -3.13 -3.82 -0.91
N SER A 180 -2.52 -4.98 -1.07
CA SER A 180 -1.86 -5.40 -2.32
C SER A 180 -1.76 -6.91 -2.38
N THR A 181 -1.76 -7.45 -3.59
CA THR A 181 -1.53 -8.87 -3.86
C THR A 181 -0.26 -9.04 -4.68
N SER A 182 0.56 -10.01 -4.33
CA SER A 182 1.79 -10.33 -5.04
C SER A 182 2.02 -11.83 -5.11
N GLU A 183 2.83 -12.23 -6.05
CA GLU A 183 3.47 -13.54 -6.06
C GLU A 183 4.71 -13.48 -5.15
N TRP A 184 4.81 -14.40 -4.21
CA TRP A 184 5.86 -14.44 -3.21
C TRP A 184 6.67 -15.72 -3.35
N THR A 185 8.01 -15.60 -3.40
CA THR A 185 8.93 -16.74 -3.43
C THR A 185 9.75 -16.81 -2.15
N GLY A 186 9.81 -17.99 -1.58
CA GLY A 186 10.50 -18.24 -0.33
C GLY A 186 10.49 -19.69 0.08
N VAL A 187 10.79 -19.96 1.36
CA VAL A 187 10.77 -21.29 1.98
C VAL A 187 9.62 -21.36 2.99
N PRO A 188 8.88 -22.50 3.09
CA PRO A 188 7.93 -22.70 4.17
C PRO A 188 8.63 -22.61 5.53
N LEU A 189 8.07 -21.83 6.47
CA LEU A 189 8.66 -21.70 7.82
C LEU A 189 8.75 -23.07 8.52
N ALA A 190 7.80 -23.96 8.27
CA ALA A 190 7.82 -25.33 8.76
C ALA A 190 9.12 -26.09 8.41
N THR A 191 9.75 -25.77 7.27
CA THR A 191 11.03 -26.39 6.87
C THR A 191 12.15 -25.97 7.81
N LEU A 192 12.27 -24.67 8.10
CA LEU A 192 13.27 -24.15 9.04
C LEU A 192 13.00 -24.62 10.47
N PHE A 193 11.72 -24.72 10.87
CA PHE A 193 11.33 -25.22 12.20
C PHE A 193 11.68 -26.70 12.40
N ARG A 194 11.57 -27.52 11.34
CA ARG A 194 12.08 -28.91 11.39
C ARG A 194 13.61 -28.95 11.49
N GLU A 195 14.30 -28.05 10.78
CA GLU A 195 15.76 -27.97 10.82
C GLU A 195 16.29 -27.64 12.22
N VAL A 196 15.69 -26.68 12.91
CA VAL A 196 16.12 -26.30 14.26
C VAL A 196 15.60 -27.25 15.35
N GLY A 197 14.65 -28.15 15.04
CA GLY A 197 14.04 -29.05 16.01
C GLY A 197 13.17 -28.32 17.02
N VAL A 198 11.97 -27.90 16.62
CA VAL A 198 11.02 -27.22 17.53
C VAL A 198 10.55 -28.18 18.61
N LYS A 199 10.68 -27.77 19.88
CA LYS A 199 10.25 -28.56 21.04
C LYS A 199 8.72 -28.66 21.12
N PRO A 200 8.17 -29.77 21.60
CA PRO A 200 6.72 -30.00 21.70
C PRO A 200 5.97 -28.92 22.51
N ASP A 201 6.62 -28.33 23.52
CA ASP A 201 6.04 -27.34 24.40
C ASP A 201 5.91 -25.94 23.76
N ALA A 202 6.54 -25.73 22.60
CA ALA A 202 6.44 -24.46 21.87
C ALA A 202 5.01 -24.29 21.33
N THR A 203 4.33 -23.26 21.75
CA THR A 203 2.96 -22.91 21.30
C THR A 203 2.89 -21.56 20.61
N TRP A 204 3.93 -20.74 20.78
CA TRP A 204 4.07 -19.40 20.19
C TRP A 204 5.47 -19.19 19.66
N PHE A 205 5.59 -18.28 18.70
CA PHE A 205 6.87 -17.68 18.33
C PHE A 205 6.74 -16.16 18.21
N LEU A 206 7.77 -15.45 18.65
CA LEU A 206 7.96 -14.02 18.43
C LEU A 206 8.73 -13.82 17.14
N ALA A 207 8.21 -13.00 16.23
CA ALA A 207 8.93 -12.54 15.04
C ALA A 207 9.35 -11.09 15.23
N GLU A 208 10.64 -10.78 15.03
CA GLU A 208 11.20 -9.44 15.20
C GLU A 208 11.92 -8.95 13.94
N GLY A 209 11.64 -7.70 13.54
CA GLY A 209 12.26 -7.02 12.42
C GLY A 209 13.56 -6.30 12.75
N GLY A 210 14.36 -6.02 11.71
CA GLY A 210 15.64 -5.31 11.78
C GLY A 210 15.53 -3.78 11.69
N ASP A 211 14.32 -3.21 11.69
CA ASP A 211 14.10 -1.77 11.68
C ASP A 211 14.37 -1.12 13.05
N ALA A 212 14.49 0.21 13.07
CA ALA A 212 14.84 0.94 14.30
C ALA A 212 13.77 0.83 15.41
N CYS A 213 12.51 0.57 15.06
CA CYS A 213 11.45 0.37 16.05
C CYS A 213 11.34 -1.05 16.57
N LYS A 214 12.13 -1.98 16.04
CA LYS A 214 12.12 -3.40 16.42
C LYS A 214 10.69 -3.96 16.45
N LEU A 215 9.98 -3.79 15.32
CA LEU A 215 8.63 -4.34 15.23
C LEU A 215 8.66 -5.83 15.57
N ALA A 216 7.92 -6.23 16.58
CA ALA A 216 7.87 -7.60 17.03
C ALA A 216 6.42 -8.05 17.25
N ARG A 217 6.07 -9.25 16.76
CA ARG A 217 4.73 -9.82 16.89
C ARG A 217 4.79 -11.26 17.37
N SER A 218 3.90 -11.59 18.28
CA SER A 218 3.69 -12.97 18.76
C SER A 218 2.71 -13.68 17.84
N ILE A 219 3.08 -14.84 17.36
CA ILE A 219 2.32 -15.64 16.40
C ILE A 219 2.09 -17.02 16.97
N PRO A 220 0.87 -17.58 16.90
CA PRO A 220 0.61 -18.96 17.26
C PRO A 220 1.44 -19.91 16.38
N ILE A 221 2.06 -20.91 16.99
CA ILE A 221 2.97 -21.82 16.29
C ILE A 221 2.28 -22.61 15.19
N ALA A 222 0.97 -22.88 15.33
CA ALA A 222 0.17 -23.57 14.32
C ALA A 222 0.27 -22.89 12.94
N LYS A 223 0.39 -21.56 12.92
CA LYS A 223 0.55 -20.79 11.66
C LYS A 223 1.85 -21.10 10.94
N ALA A 224 2.93 -21.41 11.68
CA ALA A 224 4.20 -21.80 11.09
C ALA A 224 4.13 -23.18 10.40
N TRP A 225 3.32 -24.07 10.94
CA TRP A 225 3.12 -25.41 10.38
C TRP A 225 2.12 -25.45 9.22
N ASP A 226 1.22 -24.46 9.12
CA ASP A 226 0.22 -24.35 8.05
C ASP A 226 0.84 -23.78 6.76
N ASP A 227 1.02 -22.46 6.68
CA ASP A 227 1.32 -21.78 5.43
C ASP A 227 2.32 -20.60 5.54
N ALA A 228 2.87 -20.35 6.73
CA ALA A 228 3.84 -19.30 6.93
C ALA A 228 5.11 -19.52 6.09
N MET A 229 5.68 -18.42 5.55
CA MET A 229 6.86 -18.47 4.71
C MET A 229 7.90 -17.42 5.15
N ILE A 230 9.18 -17.76 4.95
CA ILE A 230 10.25 -16.75 4.89
C ILE A 230 10.50 -16.47 3.41
N VAL A 231 10.21 -15.24 2.98
CA VAL A 231 10.29 -14.86 1.56
C VAL A 231 11.39 -13.85 1.31
N TRP A 232 12.03 -13.93 0.13
CA TRP A 232 13.10 -13.04 -0.33
C TRP A 232 12.82 -12.43 -1.70
N ALA A 233 11.77 -12.90 -2.42
CA ALA A 233 11.41 -12.36 -3.72
C ALA A 233 9.91 -12.10 -3.81
N GLN A 234 9.56 -11.13 -4.66
CA GLN A 234 8.21 -10.65 -4.91
C GLN A 234 8.06 -10.37 -6.41
N ASN A 235 7.04 -10.95 -7.05
CA ASN A 235 6.73 -10.75 -8.47
C ASN A 235 7.95 -10.97 -9.40
N GLY A 236 8.75 -12.00 -9.15
CA GLY A 236 9.91 -12.36 -9.98
C GLY A 236 11.17 -11.52 -9.76
N GLU A 237 11.19 -10.60 -8.78
CA GLU A 237 12.37 -9.80 -8.42
C GLU A 237 12.70 -9.96 -6.92
N PRO A 238 13.91 -9.65 -6.45
CA PRO A 238 14.19 -9.55 -5.02
C PRO A 238 13.25 -8.56 -4.35
N LEU A 239 12.95 -8.79 -3.06
CA LEU A 239 12.14 -7.86 -2.29
C LEU A 239 12.69 -6.45 -2.40
N ARG A 240 11.84 -5.46 -2.62
CA ARG A 240 12.24 -4.06 -2.51
C ARG A 240 12.50 -3.69 -1.04
N PRO A 241 13.38 -2.73 -0.73
CA PRO A 241 13.66 -2.32 0.66
C PRO A 241 12.40 -2.02 1.46
N ALA A 242 11.43 -1.31 0.87
CA ALA A 242 10.14 -0.99 1.48
C ALA A 242 9.30 -2.23 1.81
N GLN A 243 9.52 -3.35 1.11
CA GLN A 243 8.82 -4.62 1.30
C GLN A 243 9.58 -5.60 2.19
N GLY A 244 10.74 -5.22 2.71
CA GLY A 244 11.45 -6.00 3.72
C GLY A 244 12.71 -6.72 3.23
N TYR A 245 13.38 -6.20 2.17
CA TYR A 245 14.68 -6.72 1.74
C TYR A 245 15.67 -6.79 2.91
N PRO A 246 16.46 -7.89 3.09
CA PRO A 246 16.60 -8.99 2.16
C PRO A 246 15.62 -10.15 2.38
N MET A 247 14.93 -10.23 3.52
CA MET A 247 13.91 -11.25 3.79
C MET A 247 12.83 -10.75 4.76
N ARG A 248 11.64 -11.33 4.63
CA ARG A 248 10.52 -11.05 5.52
C ARG A 248 9.75 -12.30 5.90
N LEU A 249 9.01 -12.23 7.00
CA LEU A 249 7.96 -13.19 7.33
C LEU A 249 6.72 -12.88 6.50
N LEU A 250 6.12 -13.90 5.93
CA LEU A 250 4.82 -13.87 5.26
C LEU A 250 3.86 -14.84 5.96
N LEU A 251 2.74 -14.31 6.41
CA LEU A 251 1.68 -15.04 7.10
C LEU A 251 0.38 -14.87 6.29
N PRO A 252 0.11 -15.75 5.31
CA PRO A 252 -1.03 -15.60 4.41
C PRO A 252 -2.35 -15.44 5.16
N GLY A 253 -3.13 -14.41 4.81
CA GLY A 253 -4.43 -14.12 5.42
C GLY A 253 -4.42 -13.44 6.78
N PHE A 254 -3.25 -13.33 7.44
CA PHE A 254 -3.11 -12.54 8.67
C PHE A 254 -2.91 -11.06 8.36
N GLU A 255 -3.28 -10.21 9.30
CA GLU A 255 -3.05 -8.77 9.24
C GLU A 255 -1.61 -8.40 8.90
N GLY A 256 -1.43 -7.34 8.10
CA GLY A 256 -0.13 -6.86 7.62
C GLY A 256 0.88 -6.58 8.72
N ASN A 257 0.43 -6.18 9.91
CA ASN A 257 1.32 -5.94 11.06
C ASN A 257 2.02 -7.21 11.56
N SER A 258 1.43 -8.39 11.33
CA SER A 258 2.02 -9.69 11.69
C SER A 258 3.04 -10.19 10.65
N ASN A 259 3.00 -9.64 9.45
CA ASN A 259 3.91 -9.97 8.34
C ASN A 259 5.22 -9.18 8.46
N VAL A 260 6.06 -9.53 9.43
CA VAL A 260 7.24 -8.77 9.85
C VAL A 260 8.29 -8.66 8.75
N LYS A 261 8.64 -7.43 8.38
CA LYS A 261 9.66 -7.08 7.39
C LYS A 261 11.06 -7.06 8.00
N TRP A 262 12.09 -7.22 7.13
CA TRP A 262 13.49 -7.19 7.59
C TRP A 262 13.73 -8.20 8.71
N LEU A 263 13.17 -9.38 8.55
CA LEU A 263 13.10 -10.39 9.61
C LEU A 263 14.51 -10.79 10.06
N ARG A 264 14.77 -10.68 11.37
CA ARG A 264 16.09 -10.99 11.95
C ARG A 264 16.06 -12.02 13.06
N ARG A 265 14.90 -12.24 13.70
CA ARG A 265 14.80 -13.13 14.84
C ARG A 265 13.43 -13.80 14.92
N LEU A 266 13.46 -15.10 15.24
CA LEU A 266 12.32 -15.88 15.69
C LEU A 266 12.66 -16.49 17.03
N GLU A 267 11.87 -16.20 18.06
CA GLU A 267 12.03 -16.78 19.39
C GLU A 267 10.82 -17.63 19.72
N LEU A 268 11.02 -18.92 20.05
CA LEU A 268 9.94 -19.86 20.33
C LEU A 268 9.69 -19.97 21.83
N GLY A 269 8.43 -19.99 22.25
CA GLY A 269 8.03 -20.04 23.66
C GLY A 269 6.66 -20.67 23.88
N THR A 270 6.25 -20.74 25.15
CA THR A 270 4.97 -21.32 25.57
C THR A 270 3.83 -20.31 25.67
N LYS A 271 4.13 -19.01 25.56
CA LYS A 271 3.17 -17.90 25.74
C LYS A 271 3.50 -16.78 24.77
N PRO A 272 2.53 -15.92 24.41
CA PRO A 272 2.83 -14.71 23.64
C PRO A 272 3.65 -13.73 24.49
N TRP A 273 4.46 -12.91 23.82
CA TRP A 273 5.20 -11.82 24.45
C TRP A 273 4.32 -10.55 24.44
N MET A 274 4.26 -9.88 25.58
CA MET A 274 3.50 -8.64 25.71
C MET A 274 4.35 -7.45 25.24
N THR A 275 4.65 -7.44 23.94
CA THR A 275 5.44 -6.37 23.33
C THR A 275 4.64 -5.07 23.28
N ARG A 276 5.33 -3.95 23.03
CA ARG A 276 4.67 -2.67 22.75
C ARG A 276 3.61 -2.77 21.65
N TRP A 277 3.84 -3.63 20.66
CA TRP A 277 2.98 -3.75 19.48
C TRP A 277 1.68 -4.49 19.78
N GLU A 278 1.65 -5.31 20.81
CA GLU A 278 0.47 -6.05 21.25
C GLU A 278 -0.28 -5.36 22.41
N THR A 279 0.34 -4.40 23.08
CA THR A 279 -0.25 -3.77 24.26
C THR A 279 -0.72 -2.33 24.00
N SER A 280 -0.06 -1.58 23.11
CA SER A 280 -0.35 -0.17 22.89
C SER A 280 -0.58 0.24 21.45
N LYS A 281 -0.52 -0.68 20.47
CA LYS A 281 -0.59 -0.34 19.04
C LYS A 281 -1.62 -1.14 18.26
N TYR A 282 -1.57 -2.45 18.33
CA TYR A 282 -2.43 -3.35 17.55
C TYR A 282 -3.41 -4.08 18.47
N THR A 283 -4.24 -3.29 19.15
CA THR A 283 -5.33 -3.76 20.00
C THR A 283 -6.64 -3.14 19.52
N ASP A 284 -7.71 -3.92 19.58
CA ASP A 284 -9.04 -3.48 19.22
C ASP A 284 -9.83 -3.17 20.52
N PRO A 285 -10.18 -1.90 20.77
CA PRO A 285 -10.98 -1.55 21.93
C PRO A 285 -12.37 -2.17 21.84
N LEU A 286 -12.86 -2.72 22.94
CA LEU A 286 -14.19 -3.31 23.05
C LEU A 286 -15.12 -2.39 23.84
N PRO A 287 -16.47 -2.51 23.65
CA PRO A 287 -17.44 -1.65 24.33
C PRO A 287 -17.43 -1.73 25.85
N ASP A 288 -16.93 -2.84 26.42
CA ASP A 288 -16.80 -3.05 27.86
C ASP A 288 -15.54 -2.40 28.48
N GLY A 289 -14.76 -1.66 27.69
CA GLY A 289 -13.52 -1.01 28.12
C GLY A 289 -12.29 -1.91 28.11
N THR A 290 -12.43 -3.17 27.73
CA THR A 290 -11.30 -4.08 27.49
C THR A 290 -10.74 -3.93 26.07
N ALA A 291 -9.65 -4.65 25.76
CA ALA A 291 -9.06 -4.64 24.44
C ALA A 291 -8.72 -6.06 23.99
N ARG A 292 -9.07 -6.38 22.73
CA ARG A 292 -8.62 -7.60 22.08
C ARG A 292 -7.17 -7.42 21.62
N ILE A 293 -6.29 -8.32 21.99
CA ILE A 293 -4.86 -8.22 21.69
C ILE A 293 -4.53 -8.83 20.32
N PHE A 294 -5.17 -9.95 19.99
CA PHE A 294 -4.83 -10.75 18.82
C PHE A 294 -6.03 -10.90 17.89
N THR A 295 -6.11 -10.02 16.90
CA THR A 295 -6.92 -10.19 15.71
C THR A 295 -5.98 -10.53 14.57
N PHE A 296 -5.93 -11.79 14.16
CA PHE A 296 -4.97 -12.23 13.16
C PHE A 296 -5.54 -12.25 11.75
N GLU A 297 -6.67 -12.91 11.57
CA GLU A 297 -7.23 -13.18 10.25
C GLU A 297 -8.01 -11.99 9.71
N ILE A 298 -7.79 -11.68 8.45
CA ILE A 298 -8.61 -10.72 7.69
C ILE A 298 -9.90 -11.39 7.27
N ASP A 299 -11.03 -10.80 7.63
CA ASP A 299 -12.35 -11.24 7.18
C ASP A 299 -12.55 -11.03 5.67
N ALA A 300 -13.64 -11.57 5.11
CA ALA A 300 -14.00 -11.33 3.72
C ALA A 300 -14.31 -9.85 3.50
N LYS A 301 -13.69 -9.26 2.47
CA LYS A 301 -13.83 -7.85 2.09
C LYS A 301 -13.91 -7.71 0.59
N SER A 302 -14.45 -6.56 0.15
CA SER A 302 -14.45 -6.17 -1.26
C SER A 302 -14.33 -4.66 -1.40
N VAL A 303 -13.95 -4.23 -2.60
CA VAL A 303 -13.93 -2.82 -3.00
C VAL A 303 -14.27 -2.70 -4.47
N ILE A 304 -15.19 -1.79 -4.82
CA ILE A 304 -15.45 -1.41 -6.20
C ILE A 304 -14.31 -0.49 -6.65
N THR A 305 -13.65 -0.82 -7.75
CA THR A 305 -12.57 -0.03 -8.33
C THR A 305 -13.02 0.82 -9.52
N SER A 306 -14.11 0.45 -10.16
CA SER A 306 -14.74 1.20 -11.26
C SER A 306 -16.23 0.85 -11.36
N PRO A 307 -17.13 1.85 -11.58
CA PRO A 307 -16.87 3.28 -11.52
C PRO A 307 -16.52 3.75 -10.11
N CYS A 308 -15.71 4.80 -10.01
CA CYS A 308 -15.35 5.40 -8.73
C CYS A 308 -15.19 6.92 -8.86
N TYR A 309 -15.25 7.63 -7.76
CA TYR A 309 -15.00 9.07 -7.71
C TYR A 309 -13.68 9.43 -8.45
N PRO A 310 -13.60 10.56 -9.19
CA PRO A 310 -14.66 11.56 -9.41
C PRO A 310 -15.61 11.24 -10.58
N ASN A 311 -15.47 10.08 -11.18
CA ASN A 311 -16.26 9.71 -12.36
C ASN A 311 -17.72 9.45 -11.98
N THR A 312 -18.64 10.16 -12.63
CA THR A 312 -20.07 9.96 -12.52
C THR A 312 -20.61 9.18 -13.72
N ILE A 313 -21.69 8.45 -13.52
CA ILE A 313 -22.41 7.80 -14.61
C ILE A 313 -23.38 8.82 -15.21
N PRO A 314 -23.11 9.36 -16.42
CA PRO A 314 -23.85 10.51 -16.95
C PRO A 314 -25.24 10.17 -17.51
N SER A 315 -25.52 8.89 -17.75
CA SER A 315 -26.78 8.45 -18.39
C SER A 315 -27.08 6.98 -18.07
N HIS A 316 -28.35 6.61 -18.22
CA HIS A 316 -28.76 5.21 -18.19
C HIS A 316 -28.10 4.43 -19.35
N GLY A 317 -27.89 3.15 -19.13
CA GLY A 317 -27.29 2.23 -20.10
C GLY A 317 -26.41 1.17 -19.44
N TRP A 318 -25.91 0.27 -20.24
CA TRP A 318 -24.99 -0.76 -19.79
C TRP A 318 -23.70 -0.15 -19.25
N ARG A 319 -23.30 -0.57 -18.08
CA ARG A 319 -22.04 -0.15 -17.42
C ARG A 319 -21.42 -1.34 -16.71
N SER A 320 -20.13 -1.45 -16.82
CA SER A 320 -19.37 -2.45 -16.08
C SER A 320 -19.04 -1.92 -14.69
N VAL A 321 -19.40 -2.67 -13.66
CA VAL A 321 -18.92 -2.48 -12.28
C VAL A 321 -17.81 -3.48 -12.05
N ASN A 322 -16.62 -2.99 -11.72
CA ASN A 322 -15.43 -3.82 -11.47
C ASN A 322 -14.94 -3.63 -10.04
N GLY A 323 -14.40 -4.69 -9.46
CA GLY A 323 -13.85 -4.62 -8.12
C GLY A 323 -12.91 -5.75 -7.78
N LEU A 324 -12.43 -5.72 -6.55
CA LEU A 324 -11.57 -6.72 -5.94
C LEU A 324 -12.26 -7.28 -4.70
N ALA A 325 -12.13 -8.60 -4.49
CA ALA A 325 -12.59 -9.27 -3.27
C ALA A 325 -11.49 -10.20 -2.74
N TRP A 326 -11.38 -10.32 -1.40
CA TRP A 326 -10.36 -11.14 -0.74
C TRP A 326 -10.83 -11.62 0.63
N SER A 327 -10.17 -12.66 1.17
CA SER A 327 -10.40 -13.15 2.52
C SER A 327 -9.15 -13.84 3.06
N GLY A 328 -8.80 -13.57 4.31
CA GLY A 328 -7.74 -14.27 5.03
C GLY A 328 -8.12 -15.68 5.47
N ARG A 329 -9.41 -16.01 5.49
CA ARG A 329 -9.92 -17.30 5.95
C ARG A 329 -9.95 -18.39 4.87
N GLY A 330 -9.92 -17.98 3.59
CA GLY A 330 -10.00 -18.95 2.49
C GLY A 330 -10.05 -18.28 1.12
N ARG A 331 -10.65 -18.97 0.14
CA ARG A 331 -10.90 -18.45 -1.19
C ARG A 331 -12.28 -17.78 -1.27
N ILE A 332 -12.39 -16.75 -2.08
CA ILE A 332 -13.68 -16.17 -2.46
C ILE A 332 -14.39 -17.14 -3.39
N THR A 333 -15.61 -17.48 -3.08
CA THR A 333 -16.43 -18.37 -3.91
C THR A 333 -17.57 -17.64 -4.63
N ARG A 334 -17.97 -16.46 -4.12
CA ARG A 334 -19.07 -15.68 -4.65
C ARG A 334 -18.87 -14.20 -4.31
N VAL A 335 -19.28 -13.33 -5.23
CA VAL A 335 -19.41 -11.89 -5.02
C VAL A 335 -20.77 -11.48 -5.54
N GLU A 336 -21.50 -10.68 -4.76
CA GLU A 336 -22.77 -10.09 -5.17
C GLU A 336 -22.63 -8.58 -5.27
N VAL A 337 -23.32 -7.98 -6.26
CA VAL A 337 -23.36 -6.54 -6.50
C VAL A 337 -24.81 -6.07 -6.44
N SER A 338 -25.04 -4.96 -5.76
CA SER A 338 -26.29 -4.22 -5.76
C SER A 338 -26.09 -2.88 -6.48
N VAL A 339 -27.03 -2.52 -7.34
CA VAL A 339 -27.07 -1.24 -8.07
C VAL A 339 -28.23 -0.35 -7.65
N ASP A 340 -28.97 -0.77 -6.61
CA ASP A 340 -30.20 -0.10 -6.12
C ASP A 340 -30.15 0.18 -4.60
N GLY A 341 -28.95 0.44 -4.07
CA GLY A 341 -28.75 0.77 -2.66
C GLY A 341 -28.93 -0.42 -1.70
N GLY A 342 -28.71 -1.64 -2.17
CA GLY A 342 -28.80 -2.85 -1.35
C GLY A 342 -30.20 -3.50 -1.32
N THR A 343 -31.12 -3.05 -2.17
CA THR A 343 -32.48 -3.62 -2.27
C THR A 343 -32.46 -4.98 -2.95
N THR A 344 -31.73 -5.10 -4.07
CA THR A 344 -31.50 -6.36 -4.77
C THR A 344 -30.03 -6.63 -4.94
N TRP A 345 -29.66 -7.91 -5.01
CA TRP A 345 -28.28 -8.38 -5.15
C TRP A 345 -28.18 -9.41 -6.27
N HIS A 346 -27.14 -9.31 -7.05
CA HIS A 346 -26.89 -10.16 -8.22
C HIS A 346 -25.48 -10.70 -8.19
N ASP A 347 -25.31 -11.95 -8.64
CA ASP A 347 -23.99 -12.55 -8.74
C ASP A 347 -23.12 -11.81 -9.76
N ALA A 348 -21.90 -11.49 -9.37
CA ALA A 348 -20.88 -10.95 -10.23
C ALA A 348 -20.02 -12.08 -10.82
N GLU A 349 -19.52 -11.88 -12.04
CA GLU A 349 -18.54 -12.77 -12.67
C GLU A 349 -17.19 -12.64 -11.97
N LEU A 350 -16.56 -13.77 -11.64
CA LEU A 350 -15.19 -13.82 -11.12
C LEU A 350 -14.22 -13.97 -12.29
N LEU A 351 -13.37 -12.95 -12.52
CA LEU A 351 -12.52 -12.84 -13.71
C LEU A 351 -11.22 -13.65 -13.63
N ASN A 352 -10.91 -14.25 -12.50
CA ASN A 352 -9.75 -15.15 -12.33
C ASN A 352 -10.13 -16.32 -11.42
N THR A 353 -9.38 -17.40 -11.52
CA THR A 353 -9.58 -18.58 -10.64
C THR A 353 -9.29 -18.21 -9.19
N PRO A 354 -10.28 -18.35 -8.28
CA PRO A 354 -10.09 -18.05 -6.87
C PRO A 354 -9.03 -18.94 -6.22
N GLN A 355 -8.06 -18.33 -5.56
CA GLN A 355 -7.03 -19.00 -4.76
C GLN A 355 -7.24 -18.70 -3.27
N PRO A 356 -6.94 -19.63 -2.35
CA PRO A 356 -7.00 -19.36 -0.92
C PRO A 356 -6.10 -18.18 -0.53
N LYS A 357 -6.61 -17.29 0.33
CA LYS A 357 -5.86 -16.15 0.90
C LYS A 357 -5.24 -15.24 -0.17
N SER A 358 -5.91 -15.16 -1.34
CA SER A 358 -5.55 -14.33 -2.49
C SER A 358 -6.74 -13.49 -2.94
N THR A 359 -6.53 -12.68 -3.98
CA THR A 359 -7.51 -11.73 -4.50
C THR A 359 -8.23 -12.29 -5.70
N VAL A 360 -9.52 -11.99 -5.76
CA VAL A 360 -10.35 -12.19 -6.95
C VAL A 360 -10.74 -10.82 -7.51
N ARG A 361 -10.64 -10.66 -8.83
CA ARG A 361 -11.28 -9.55 -9.54
C ARG A 361 -12.65 -9.99 -9.97
N PHE A 362 -13.63 -9.14 -9.76
CA PHE A 362 -15.02 -9.40 -10.18
C PHE A 362 -15.53 -8.32 -11.13
N GLN A 363 -16.53 -8.68 -11.92
CA GLN A 363 -17.24 -7.80 -12.82
C GLN A 363 -18.75 -8.07 -12.77
N TYR A 364 -19.55 -7.00 -12.87
CA TYR A 364 -20.99 -7.04 -13.05
C TYR A 364 -21.41 -6.05 -14.13
N MET A 365 -22.37 -6.46 -15.01
CA MET A 365 -22.87 -5.63 -16.12
C MET A 365 -24.31 -5.21 -15.89
#